data_c3665a423d0ce4ebfea8c2cf57e72cb7
#
_entry.id   c3665a423d0ce4ebfea8c2cf57e72cb7
#
_cell.length_a   1.000
_cell.length_b   1.000
_cell.length_c   1.000
_cell.angle_alpha   90.00
_cell.angle_beta   90.00
_cell.angle_gamma   90.00
#
_symmetry.space_group_name_H-M   'P 1'
#
loop_
_entity.id
_entity.type
_entity.pdbx_description
1 polymer ?
#
loop_
_entity_poly.entity_id
_entity_poly.type
_entity_poly.pdbx_seq_one_letter_code
_entity_poly.pdbx_strand_id
1 'polypeptide(L)'
;MWRNSYNILYMTETNELIQRIIEGIQEKKGREIVHIDLKKLEYATTTDFVIGTGNTKIQVEAIADSVREYVQEKTGQKPYNYDGYQNSQWIVIDYGTVFAHIFLPEERERYNLEELWADANITHIPDLD
;
A
#
# COMPACT_ATOMS: atom_id res chain seq x y z
N MET A 1 -28.77 -0.67 13.10
CA MET A 1 -27.93 -0.14 14.18
C MET A 1 -26.66 -0.94 14.34
N TRP A 2 -26.74 -2.22 14.73
CA TRP A 2 -25.56 -3.08 14.80
C TRP A 2 -24.86 -3.23 13.46
N ARG A 3 -25.57 -3.13 12.37
CA ARG A 3 -25.03 -3.15 11.00
C ARG A 3 -24.03 -2.03 10.76
N ASN A 4 -24.32 -0.83 11.29
CA ASN A 4 -23.41 0.30 11.20
C ASN A 4 -22.15 0.09 12.05
N SER A 5 -22.29 -0.54 13.22
CA SER A 5 -21.16 -0.86 14.10
C SER A 5 -20.20 -1.83 13.41
N TYR A 6 -20.73 -2.81 12.70
CA TYR A 6 -19.93 -3.77 11.96
C TYR A 6 -19.12 -3.09 10.85
N ASN A 7 -19.77 -2.20 10.09
CA ASN A 7 -19.10 -1.46 9.02
C ASN A 7 -18.01 -0.53 9.57
N ILE A 8 -18.26 0.11 10.71
CA ILE A 8 -17.28 0.97 11.37
C ILE A 8 -16.05 0.17 11.78
N LEU A 9 -16.25 -1.02 12.36
CA LEU A 9 -15.13 -1.88 12.75
C LEU A 9 -14.27 -2.27 11.55
N TYR A 10 -14.90 -2.68 10.46
CA TYR A 10 -14.21 -3.04 9.21
C TYR A 10 -13.38 -1.86 8.69
N MET A 11 -13.96 -0.67 8.62
CA MET A 11 -13.29 0.54 8.15
C MET A 11 -12.13 0.91 9.07
N THR A 12 -12.28 0.75 10.39
CA THR A 12 -11.22 1.03 11.35
C THR A 12 -10.03 0.10 11.15
N GLU A 13 -10.28 -1.19 10.97
CA GLU A 13 -9.23 -2.17 10.71
C GLU A 13 -8.50 -1.89 9.40
N THR A 14 -9.23 -1.53 8.35
CA THR A 14 -8.64 -1.19 7.05
C THR A 14 -7.81 0.08 7.15
N ASN A 15 -8.30 1.10 7.84
CA ASN A 15 -7.58 2.35 8.05
C ASN A 15 -6.30 2.15 8.86
N GLU A 16 -6.35 1.30 9.86
CA GLU A 16 -5.16 0.95 10.63
C GLU A 16 -4.13 0.25 9.76
N LEU A 17 -4.55 -0.70 8.95
CA LEU A 17 -3.67 -1.41 8.02
C LEU A 17 -2.98 -0.44 7.06
N ILE A 18 -3.74 0.47 6.46
CA ILE A 18 -3.21 1.49 5.58
C ILE A 18 -2.15 2.32 6.29
N GLN A 19 -2.44 2.77 7.50
CA GLN A 19 -1.50 3.59 8.28
C GLN A 19 -0.21 2.83 8.58
N ARG A 20 -0.32 1.55 8.96
CA ARG A 20 0.87 0.74 9.26
C ARG A 20 1.70 0.44 8.01
N ILE A 21 1.05 0.25 6.85
CA ILE A 21 1.76 0.10 5.59
C ILE A 21 2.55 1.36 5.26
N ILE A 22 1.93 2.52 5.39
CA ILE A 22 2.59 3.82 5.17
C ILE A 22 3.82 3.95 6.07
N GLU A 23 3.65 3.67 7.35
CA GLU A 23 4.75 3.75 8.32
C GLU A 23 5.88 2.78 7.99
N GLY A 24 5.53 1.57 7.56
CA GLY A 24 6.52 0.58 7.13
C GLY A 24 7.34 1.05 5.94
N ILE A 25 6.71 1.72 4.98
CA ILE A 25 7.42 2.33 3.84
C ILE A 25 8.36 3.43 4.33
N GLN A 26 7.88 4.27 5.24
CA GLN A 26 8.66 5.38 5.79
C GLN A 26 9.88 4.92 6.58
N GLU A 27 9.78 3.77 7.25
CA GLU A 27 10.90 3.20 8.03
C GLU A 27 12.16 3.01 7.19
N LYS A 28 12.01 2.70 5.92
CA LYS A 28 13.13 2.51 4.99
C LYS A 28 13.24 3.65 3.98
N LYS A 29 12.70 4.82 4.34
CA LYS A 29 12.79 6.06 3.56
C LYS A 29 12.19 5.93 2.16
N GLY A 30 11.15 5.12 2.01
CA GLY A 30 10.35 5.10 0.80
C GLY A 30 9.73 6.47 0.59
N ARG A 31 9.61 6.90 -0.66
CA ARG A 31 9.19 8.25 -1.01
C ARG A 31 7.98 8.24 -1.92
N GLU A 32 7.43 9.42 -2.11
CA GLU A 32 6.28 9.65 -3.00
C GLU A 32 5.12 8.69 -2.70
N ILE A 33 4.80 8.58 -1.42
CA ILE A 33 3.76 7.68 -0.96
C ILE A 33 2.40 8.28 -1.29
N VAL A 34 1.53 7.47 -1.91
CA VAL A 34 0.14 7.85 -2.14
C VAL A 34 -0.78 6.75 -1.63
N HIS A 35 -1.95 7.16 -1.20
CA HIS A 35 -3.05 6.27 -0.85
C HIS A 35 -4.18 6.49 -1.85
N ILE A 36 -4.60 5.43 -2.52
CA ILE A 36 -5.71 5.47 -3.48
C ILE A 36 -6.89 4.72 -2.86
N ASP A 37 -7.99 5.43 -2.66
CA ASP A 37 -9.21 4.87 -2.11
C ASP A 37 -10.13 4.48 -3.25
N LEU A 38 -10.33 3.18 -3.43
CA LEU A 38 -11.14 2.62 -4.51
C LEU A 38 -12.56 2.25 -4.08
N LYS A 39 -12.91 2.50 -2.83
CA LYS A 39 -14.19 2.03 -2.25
C LYS A 39 -15.42 2.51 -3.01
N LYS A 40 -15.34 3.67 -3.66
CA LYS A 40 -16.48 4.25 -4.39
C LYS A 40 -16.61 3.73 -5.82
N LEU A 41 -15.66 2.92 -6.27
CA LEU A 41 -15.66 2.39 -7.63
C LEU A 41 -16.24 0.97 -7.60
N GLU A 42 -17.41 0.80 -8.20
CA GLU A 42 -18.15 -0.45 -8.14
C GLU A 42 -17.41 -1.64 -8.76
N TYR A 43 -16.55 -1.35 -9.73
CA TYR A 43 -15.82 -2.40 -10.44
C TYR A 43 -14.47 -2.78 -9.78
N ALA A 44 -14.09 -2.10 -8.70
CA ALA A 44 -12.85 -2.41 -8.03
C ALA A 44 -12.97 -3.67 -7.17
N THR A 45 -11.97 -4.54 -7.24
CA THR A 45 -11.94 -5.80 -6.47
C THR A 45 -11.23 -5.66 -5.13
N THR A 46 -10.56 -4.54 -4.91
CA THR A 46 -9.92 -4.20 -3.64
C THR A 46 -10.39 -2.81 -3.24
N THR A 47 -10.22 -2.44 -1.99
CA THR A 47 -10.69 -1.16 -1.50
C THR A 47 -9.64 -0.06 -1.54
N ASP A 48 -8.37 -0.41 -1.41
CA ASP A 48 -7.33 0.60 -1.27
C ASP A 48 -6.00 0.12 -1.85
N PHE A 49 -5.26 1.07 -2.44
CA PHE A 49 -3.85 0.88 -2.78
C PHE A 49 -3.01 1.84 -1.94
N VAL A 50 -1.84 1.39 -1.51
CA VAL A 50 -0.79 2.26 -0.98
C VAL A 50 0.43 2.05 -1.86
N ILE A 51 0.95 3.15 -2.44
CA ILE A 51 2.06 3.09 -3.39
C ILE A 51 3.23 3.89 -2.82
N GLY A 52 4.42 3.31 -2.90
CA GLY A 52 5.65 4.00 -2.51
C GLY A 52 6.76 3.67 -3.49
N THR A 53 7.84 4.44 -3.42
CA THR A 53 8.97 4.35 -4.35
C THR A 53 10.27 4.15 -3.60
N GLY A 54 11.11 3.24 -4.10
CA GLY A 54 12.49 3.09 -3.70
C GLY A 54 13.39 3.39 -4.89
N ASN A 55 14.56 3.98 -4.64
CA ASN A 55 15.43 4.44 -5.71
C ASN A 55 16.31 3.34 -6.31
N THR A 56 16.46 2.23 -5.62
CA THR A 56 17.25 1.09 -6.08
C THR A 56 16.48 -0.19 -5.82
N LYS A 57 16.86 -1.27 -6.50
CA LYS A 57 16.25 -2.59 -6.27
C LYS A 57 16.42 -3.02 -4.82
N ILE A 58 17.59 -2.78 -4.25
CA ILE A 58 17.85 -3.13 -2.83
C ILE A 58 16.91 -2.36 -1.91
N GLN A 59 16.67 -1.08 -2.19
CA GLN A 59 15.76 -0.28 -1.39
C GLN A 59 14.31 -0.74 -1.57
N VAL A 60 13.88 -1.07 -2.78
CA VAL A 60 12.54 -1.60 -3.04
C VAL A 60 12.31 -2.87 -2.21
N GLU A 61 13.27 -3.79 -2.19
CA GLU A 61 13.19 -4.99 -1.35
C GLU A 61 13.15 -4.66 0.13
N ALA A 62 14.01 -3.75 0.56
CA ALA A 62 14.07 -3.34 1.97
C ALA A 62 12.76 -2.70 2.42
N ILE A 63 12.14 -1.88 1.57
CA ILE A 63 10.85 -1.26 1.86
C ILE A 63 9.76 -2.35 1.96
N ALA A 64 9.72 -3.27 1.01
CA ALA A 64 8.73 -4.33 1.01
C ALA A 64 8.88 -5.22 2.25
N ASP A 65 10.09 -5.59 2.62
CA ASP A 65 10.37 -6.35 3.85
C ASP A 65 9.93 -5.58 5.08
N SER A 66 10.24 -4.29 5.12
CA SER A 66 9.86 -3.40 6.22
C SER A 66 8.34 -3.34 6.40
N VAL A 67 7.60 -3.21 5.31
CA VAL A 67 6.13 -3.20 5.36
C VAL A 67 5.63 -4.51 5.98
N ARG A 68 6.12 -5.64 5.50
CA ARG A 68 5.67 -6.94 5.99
C ARG A 68 5.97 -7.13 7.47
N GLU A 69 7.18 -6.77 7.89
CA GLU A 69 7.59 -6.89 9.29
C GLU A 69 6.84 -5.92 10.20
N TYR A 70 6.74 -4.67 9.78
CA TYR A 70 6.10 -3.62 10.56
C TYR A 70 4.61 -3.90 10.77
N VAL A 71 3.90 -4.27 9.69
CA VAL A 71 2.48 -4.60 9.77
C VAL A 71 2.25 -5.79 10.69
N GLN A 72 3.07 -6.82 10.58
CA GLN A 72 2.95 -8.00 11.44
C GLN A 72 3.20 -7.64 12.90
N GLU A 73 4.22 -6.84 13.18
CA GLU A 73 4.55 -6.41 14.55
C GLU A 73 3.42 -5.58 15.15
N LYS A 74 2.84 -4.67 14.40
CA LYS A 74 1.84 -3.73 14.93
C LYS A 74 0.42 -4.28 14.94
N THR A 75 0.07 -5.15 14.00
CA THR A 75 -1.31 -5.63 13.86
C THR A 75 -1.45 -7.15 13.96
N GLY A 76 -0.34 -7.88 13.92
CA GLY A 76 -0.38 -9.35 13.85
C GLY A 76 -0.71 -9.90 12.48
N GLN A 77 -1.00 -9.04 11.49
CA GLN A 77 -1.41 -9.50 10.17
C GLN A 77 -0.22 -9.87 9.30
N LYS A 78 -0.40 -10.96 8.55
CA LYS A 78 0.49 -11.37 7.48
C LYS A 78 -0.23 -11.17 6.16
N PRO A 79 0.48 -10.83 5.06
CA PRO A 79 -0.18 -10.75 3.77
C PRO A 79 -0.66 -12.13 3.31
N TYR A 80 -1.72 -12.14 2.50
CA TYR A 80 -2.16 -13.37 1.84
C TYR A 80 -1.15 -13.80 0.78
N ASN A 81 -0.50 -12.84 0.14
CA ASN A 81 0.44 -13.12 -0.94
C ASN A 81 1.33 -11.90 -1.17
N TYR A 82 2.47 -12.12 -1.79
CA TYR A 82 3.34 -11.05 -2.29
C TYR A 82 4.11 -11.56 -3.49
N ASP A 83 4.49 -10.66 -4.38
CA ASP A 83 5.16 -11.00 -5.63
C ASP A 83 6.08 -9.88 -6.09
N GLY A 84 7.06 -10.19 -6.93
CA GLY A 84 7.95 -9.21 -7.52
C GLY A 84 9.36 -9.18 -6.98
N TYR A 85 9.68 -9.99 -5.97
CA TYR A 85 11.01 -10.00 -5.36
C TYR A 85 12.11 -10.47 -6.32
N GLN A 86 11.77 -11.24 -7.34
CA GLN A 86 12.79 -11.74 -8.28
C GLN A 86 13.50 -10.61 -9.02
N ASN A 87 12.74 -9.59 -9.43
CA ASN A 87 13.29 -8.45 -10.17
C ASN A 87 13.41 -7.19 -9.32
N SER A 88 12.61 -7.08 -8.28
CA SER A 88 12.59 -5.95 -7.33
C SER A 88 12.39 -4.59 -8.00
N GLN A 89 11.64 -4.58 -9.10
CA GLN A 89 11.25 -3.36 -9.81
C GLN A 89 9.85 -2.91 -9.41
N TRP A 90 9.01 -3.86 -9.10
CA TRP A 90 7.64 -3.65 -8.64
C TRP A 90 7.27 -4.82 -7.74
N ILE A 91 7.17 -4.58 -6.45
CA ILE A 91 6.75 -5.59 -5.48
C ILE A 91 5.34 -5.25 -5.02
N VAL A 92 4.45 -6.24 -5.07
CA VAL A 92 3.06 -6.11 -4.62
C VAL A 92 2.89 -6.96 -3.38
N ILE A 93 2.26 -6.39 -2.35
CA ILE A 93 1.94 -7.11 -1.11
C ILE A 93 0.41 -7.05 -0.94
N ASP A 94 -0.21 -8.22 -0.93
CA ASP A 94 -1.67 -8.38 -0.94
C ASP A 94 -2.17 -8.66 0.48
N TYR A 95 -2.88 -7.71 1.07
CA TYR A 95 -3.53 -7.87 2.37
C TYR A 95 -5.04 -8.09 2.25
N GLY A 96 -5.54 -8.35 1.05
CA GLY A 96 -6.96 -8.56 0.81
C GLY A 96 -7.70 -7.25 0.56
N THR A 97 -7.86 -6.41 1.57
CA THR A 97 -8.53 -5.11 1.43
C THR A 97 -7.59 -4.03 0.92
N VAL A 98 -6.29 -4.20 1.15
CA VAL A 98 -5.28 -3.21 0.75
C VAL A 98 -4.17 -3.92 0.00
N PHE A 99 -3.74 -3.34 -1.12
CA PHE A 99 -2.56 -3.79 -1.84
C PHE A 99 -1.48 -2.72 -1.70
N ALA A 100 -0.31 -3.12 -1.21
CA ALA A 100 0.84 -2.23 -1.18
C ALA A 100 1.66 -2.46 -2.45
N HIS A 101 2.05 -1.38 -3.12
CA HIS A 101 2.83 -1.42 -4.35
C HIS A 101 4.12 -0.63 -4.12
N ILE A 102 5.26 -1.30 -4.21
CA ILE A 102 6.57 -0.66 -4.06
C ILE A 102 7.27 -0.72 -5.40
N PHE A 103 7.62 0.45 -5.95
CA PHE A 103 8.15 0.57 -7.31
C PHE A 103 9.53 1.21 -7.32
N LEU A 104 10.34 0.85 -8.33
CA LEU A 104 11.36 1.75 -8.82
C LEU A 104 10.67 2.92 -9.54
N PRO A 105 11.31 4.11 -9.59
CA PRO A 105 10.68 5.28 -10.24
C PRO A 105 10.27 5.04 -11.68
N GLU A 106 11.12 4.39 -12.47
CA GLU A 106 10.84 4.11 -13.88
C GLU A 106 9.65 3.20 -14.08
N GLU A 107 9.53 2.17 -13.24
CA GLU A 107 8.41 1.23 -13.32
C GLU A 107 7.11 1.89 -12.87
N ARG A 108 7.17 2.76 -11.84
CA ARG A 108 6.00 3.50 -11.38
C ARG A 108 5.45 4.40 -12.48
N GLU A 109 6.33 5.13 -13.18
CA GLU A 109 5.95 5.99 -14.28
C GLU A 109 5.37 5.18 -15.44
N ARG A 110 5.99 4.05 -15.73
CA ARG A 110 5.59 3.18 -16.86
C ARG A 110 4.19 2.60 -16.67
N TYR A 111 3.89 2.07 -15.48
CA TYR A 111 2.58 1.45 -15.22
C TYR A 111 1.52 2.46 -14.82
N ASN A 112 1.91 3.53 -14.15
CA ASN A 112 1.09 4.69 -13.84
C ASN A 112 -0.30 4.34 -13.29
N LEU A 113 -0.30 3.63 -12.15
CA LEU A 113 -1.55 3.22 -11.50
C LEU A 113 -2.40 4.41 -11.08
N GLU A 114 -1.76 5.53 -10.75
CA GLU A 114 -2.46 6.75 -10.33
C GLU A 114 -3.33 7.31 -11.46
N GLU A 115 -2.86 7.24 -12.70
CA GLU A 115 -3.67 7.65 -13.85
C GLU A 115 -4.77 6.63 -14.16
N LEU A 116 -4.45 5.35 -14.08
CA LEU A 116 -5.43 4.29 -14.29
C LEU A 116 -6.62 4.45 -13.34
N TRP A 117 -6.35 4.85 -12.09
CA TRP A 117 -7.38 5.02 -11.06
C TRP A 117 -7.65 6.50 -10.75
N ALA A 118 -7.54 7.37 -11.77
CA ALA A 118 -7.68 8.81 -11.57
C ALA A 118 -9.05 9.24 -11.04
N ASP A 119 -10.08 8.40 -11.24
CA ASP A 119 -11.42 8.68 -10.71
C ASP A 119 -11.55 8.40 -9.22
N ALA A 120 -10.58 7.73 -8.62
CA ALA A 120 -10.57 7.43 -7.19
C ALA A 120 -10.06 8.62 -6.38
N ASN A 121 -10.24 8.57 -5.06
CA ASN A 121 -9.65 9.56 -4.17
C ASN A 121 -8.19 9.21 -3.94
N ILE A 122 -7.30 10.12 -4.32
CA ILE A 122 -5.86 9.95 -4.16
C ILE A 122 -5.36 10.95 -3.12
N THR A 123 -4.70 10.45 -2.09
CA THR A 123 -4.10 11.27 -1.04
C THR A 123 -2.58 11.11 -1.10
N HIS A 124 -1.88 12.23 -1.17
CA HIS A 124 -0.42 12.24 -1.16
C HIS A 124 0.07 12.37 0.27
N ILE A 125 0.98 11.48 0.65
CA ILE A 125 1.58 11.48 1.98
C ILE A 125 2.92 12.21 1.88
N PRO A 126 3.15 13.29 2.65
CA PRO A 126 4.44 14.00 2.58
C PRO A 126 5.61 13.08 2.92
N ASP A 127 6.72 13.25 2.22
CA ASP A 127 7.95 12.53 2.52
C ASP A 127 8.47 12.94 3.89
N LEU A 128 9.03 11.98 4.61
CA LEU A 128 9.75 12.25 5.86
C LEU A 128 11.21 12.57 5.53
N ASP A 129 11.76 13.56 6.15
CA ASP A 129 13.16 13.93 5.96
C ASP A 129 14.06 13.39 7.07
#